data_cef4fda9b4e6510231faf71471d46611
#
_entry.id   cef4fda9b4e6510231faf71471d46611
#
_cell.length_a   1.000
_cell.length_b   1.000
_cell.length_c   1.000
_cell.angle_alpha   90.00
_cell.angle_beta   90.00
_cell.angle_gamma   90.00
#
_symmetry.space_group_name_H-M   'P 1'
#
loop_
_entity.id
_entity.type
_entity.pdbx_description
1 polymer ?
#
loop_
_entity_poly.entity_id
_entity_poly.type
_entity_poly.pdbx_seq_one_letter_code
_entity_poly.pdbx_strand_id
1 'polypeptide(L)'
;TTATKLTSLAPESTLFTFGDGAHGVLAQSIGGGGGNGGLGNSNAYSQGGIASLEAKISLGGQGGSGGDGSSVEIHNFAGYTVQTQGSGSKGLVGQSIGGGGGNSQGGTVYLGVGASSVSGSMSLGVGAIGGSGGNGGTIYAEQYGRIETFGGESDGVVLQSIGGGGGVGGSRGNDASSHKGL
;
A
#
# COMPACT_ATOMS: atom_id res chain seq x y z
N THR A 1 -5.90 -0.70 16.79
CA THR A 1 -6.58 -1.83 17.43
C THR A 1 -8.06 -1.60 17.33
N THR A 2 -8.74 -2.28 16.43
CA THR A 2 -10.21 -2.17 16.32
C THR A 2 -10.78 -3.54 16.65
N ALA A 3 -11.25 -3.69 17.88
CA ALA A 3 -12.09 -4.82 18.27
C ALA A 3 -13.55 -4.42 18.07
N THR A 4 -14.23 -5.03 17.13
CA THR A 4 -15.69 -4.88 17.01
C THR A 4 -16.33 -5.91 17.93
N LYS A 5 -16.75 -5.46 19.11
CA LYS A 5 -17.45 -6.29 20.07
C LYS A 5 -18.94 -6.01 19.98
N LEU A 6 -19.73 -6.98 19.50
CA LEU A 6 -21.17 -6.96 19.58
C LEU A 6 -21.62 -7.34 21.01
N THR A 7 -21.55 -6.41 21.97
CA THR A 7 -21.91 -6.69 23.38
C THR A 7 -23.20 -6.02 23.85
N SER A 8 -23.95 -5.38 22.97
CA SER A 8 -25.04 -4.49 23.38
C SER A 8 -26.43 -4.96 23.00
N LEU A 9 -26.59 -6.18 22.49
CA LEU A 9 -27.90 -6.73 22.18
C LEU A 9 -28.41 -7.54 23.38
N ALA A 10 -29.71 -7.45 23.67
CA ALA A 10 -30.34 -8.31 24.67
C ALA A 10 -30.20 -9.80 24.27
N PRO A 11 -30.12 -10.74 25.25
CA PRO A 11 -30.10 -12.17 24.94
C PRO A 11 -31.25 -12.53 23.99
N GLU A 12 -31.00 -13.44 23.02
CA GLU A 12 -31.96 -13.87 21.99
C GLU A 12 -32.28 -12.80 20.90
N SER A 13 -31.39 -11.83 20.69
CA SER A 13 -31.56 -10.84 19.62
C SER A 13 -31.14 -11.40 18.26
N THR A 14 -31.88 -10.99 17.22
CA THR A 14 -31.57 -11.32 15.83
C THR A 14 -31.16 -10.06 15.06
N LEU A 15 -30.02 -10.13 14.38
CA LEU A 15 -29.60 -9.13 13.42
C LEU A 15 -30.08 -9.56 12.04
N PHE A 16 -30.98 -8.79 11.41
CA PHE A 16 -31.51 -9.06 10.09
C PHE A 16 -30.93 -8.07 9.04
N THR A 17 -30.55 -8.61 7.88
CA THR A 17 -30.28 -7.80 6.69
C THR A 17 -31.04 -8.33 5.48
N PHE A 18 -31.59 -7.43 4.64
CA PHE A 18 -32.50 -7.78 3.54
C PHE A 18 -31.98 -7.42 2.16
N GLY A 19 -31.06 -6.47 2.05
CA GLY A 19 -30.55 -5.99 0.76
C GLY A 19 -29.48 -6.90 0.16
N ASP A 20 -29.31 -6.92 -1.15
CA ASP A 20 -28.23 -7.59 -1.82
C ASP A 20 -26.87 -6.97 -1.40
N GLY A 21 -25.88 -7.81 -1.11
CA GLY A 21 -24.59 -7.38 -0.57
C GLY A 21 -24.64 -6.83 0.87
N ALA A 22 -25.78 -6.88 1.54
CA ALA A 22 -25.92 -6.40 2.91
C ALA A 22 -25.45 -7.47 3.92
N HIS A 23 -24.15 -7.40 4.28
CA HIS A 23 -23.57 -8.31 5.25
C HIS A 23 -24.16 -8.09 6.67
N GLY A 24 -24.21 -9.15 7.45
CA GLY A 24 -24.65 -9.06 8.85
C GLY A 24 -23.66 -8.27 9.69
N VAL A 25 -22.41 -8.70 9.72
CA VAL A 25 -21.32 -8.01 10.42
C VAL A 25 -20.11 -7.91 9.49
N LEU A 26 -19.55 -6.71 9.38
CA LEU A 26 -18.30 -6.46 8.66
C LEU A 26 -17.30 -5.79 9.60
N ALA A 27 -16.23 -6.50 9.94
CA ALA A 27 -15.11 -5.98 10.73
C ALA A 27 -13.85 -5.93 9.88
N GLN A 28 -13.28 -4.75 9.72
CA GLN A 28 -12.11 -4.54 8.86
C GLN A 28 -11.00 -3.78 9.58
N SER A 29 -9.76 -4.20 9.36
CA SER A 29 -8.57 -3.46 9.70
C SER A 29 -7.71 -3.31 8.44
N ILE A 30 -7.47 -2.08 8.01
CA ILE A 30 -6.74 -1.79 6.76
C ILE A 30 -5.53 -0.93 7.08
N GLY A 31 -4.35 -1.41 6.72
CA GLY A 31 -3.11 -0.67 6.81
C GLY A 31 -3.03 0.45 5.76
N GLY A 32 -2.45 1.57 6.12
CA GLY A 32 -2.25 2.67 5.18
C GLY A 32 -1.20 2.35 4.12
N GLY A 33 -1.35 2.90 2.92
CA GLY A 33 -0.34 2.79 1.86
C GLY A 33 0.94 3.56 2.19
N GLY A 34 2.08 3.10 1.67
CA GLY A 34 3.34 3.84 1.75
C GLY A 34 3.35 5.07 0.85
N GLY A 35 4.04 6.12 1.29
CA GLY A 35 4.22 7.32 0.50
C GLY A 35 5.25 7.14 -0.62
N ASN A 36 5.08 7.86 -1.72
CA ASN A 36 6.06 7.82 -2.83
C ASN A 36 7.32 8.62 -2.48
N GLY A 37 8.48 8.09 -2.87
CA GLY A 37 9.75 8.80 -2.80
C GLY A 37 9.84 9.90 -3.85
N GLY A 38 10.52 10.99 -3.52
CA GLY A 38 10.73 12.11 -4.43
C GLY A 38 11.83 11.86 -5.46
N LEU A 39 11.84 12.66 -6.53
CA LEU A 39 12.93 12.71 -7.49
C LEU A 39 14.17 13.38 -6.87
N GLY A 40 15.31 12.77 -6.99
CA GLY A 40 16.60 13.43 -6.74
C GLY A 40 17.13 14.04 -8.04
N ASN A 41 17.22 15.36 -8.14
CA ASN A 41 17.77 16.03 -9.31
C ASN A 41 19.04 16.81 -8.90
N SER A 42 20.11 16.60 -9.64
CA SER A 42 21.33 17.41 -9.52
C SER A 42 21.64 18.05 -10.85
N ASN A 43 21.65 19.38 -10.92
CA ASN A 43 22.04 20.14 -12.10
C ASN A 43 23.36 20.83 -11.82
N ALA A 44 24.36 20.66 -12.69
CA ALA A 44 25.52 21.47 -12.70
C ALA A 44 25.70 22.14 -14.06
N TYR A 45 25.96 23.41 -14.02
CA TYR A 45 26.30 24.19 -15.19
C TYR A 45 27.63 24.92 -14.94
N SER A 46 28.63 24.64 -15.75
CA SER A 46 29.91 25.37 -15.70
C SER A 46 30.01 26.29 -16.92
N GLN A 47 30.20 27.57 -16.69
CA GLN A 47 30.36 28.57 -17.73
C GLN A 47 31.75 29.23 -17.60
N GLY A 48 32.64 28.97 -18.56
CA GLY A 48 33.87 29.71 -18.75
C GLY A 48 35.16 29.07 -18.22
N GLY A 49 36.07 28.76 -19.12
CA GLY A 49 37.53 28.73 -18.96
C GLY A 49 38.17 27.70 -18.03
N ILE A 50 38.94 26.78 -18.60
CA ILE A 50 39.80 25.77 -17.97
C ILE A 50 39.02 24.54 -17.43
N ALA A 51 39.45 23.37 -17.87
CA ALA A 51 38.84 22.07 -17.58
C ALA A 51 38.51 21.87 -16.09
N SER A 52 37.23 21.83 -15.74
CA SER A 52 36.77 21.37 -14.46
C SER A 52 36.04 20.06 -14.63
N LEU A 53 36.50 19.02 -13.96
CA LEU A 53 35.80 17.73 -13.86
C LEU A 53 34.89 17.79 -12.65
N GLU A 54 33.59 17.88 -12.87
CA GLU A 54 32.60 17.78 -11.79
C GLU A 54 31.94 16.40 -11.84
N ALA A 55 32.02 15.66 -10.71
CA ALA A 55 31.25 14.44 -10.51
C ALA A 55 30.03 14.78 -9.71
N LYS A 56 28.84 14.44 -10.18
CA LYS A 56 27.58 14.60 -9.45
C LYS A 56 26.88 13.26 -9.27
N ILE A 57 26.36 13.06 -8.08
CA ILE A 57 25.58 11.88 -7.71
C ILE A 57 24.19 12.36 -7.36
N SER A 58 23.19 11.79 -7.99
CA SER A 58 21.80 12.01 -7.64
C SER A 58 21.15 10.73 -7.17
N LEU A 59 20.59 10.76 -5.97
CA LEU A 59 19.86 9.64 -5.37
C LEU A 59 18.38 9.95 -5.37
N GLY A 60 17.58 9.02 -5.89
CA GLY A 60 16.14 9.09 -5.76
C GLY A 60 15.69 8.81 -4.32
N GLY A 61 14.53 9.32 -3.94
CA GLY A 61 13.92 9.03 -2.65
C GLY A 61 13.32 7.63 -2.59
N GLN A 62 13.48 6.94 -1.46
CA GLN A 62 12.85 5.65 -1.24
C GLN A 62 11.34 5.77 -1.12
N GLY A 63 10.62 4.74 -1.57
CA GLY A 63 9.22 4.59 -1.27
C GLY A 63 8.99 4.25 0.20
N GLY A 64 7.93 4.79 0.80
CA GLY A 64 7.55 4.46 2.17
C GLY A 64 6.96 3.06 2.28
N SER A 65 7.14 2.40 3.42
CA SER A 65 6.52 1.11 3.69
C SER A 65 5.02 1.26 3.90
N GLY A 66 4.24 0.26 3.48
CA GLY A 66 2.85 0.14 3.82
C GLY A 66 2.66 -0.18 5.31
N GLY A 67 1.55 0.25 5.87
CA GLY A 67 1.17 -0.07 7.25
C GLY A 67 0.61 -1.48 7.37
N ASP A 68 0.82 -2.12 8.51
CA ASP A 68 0.23 -3.42 8.80
C ASP A 68 -1.27 -3.31 9.09
N GLY A 69 -2.04 -4.32 8.70
CA GLY A 69 -3.37 -4.55 9.24
C GLY A 69 -3.29 -4.97 10.71
N SER A 70 -4.18 -4.45 11.54
CA SER A 70 -4.28 -4.87 12.95
C SER A 70 -5.12 -6.12 13.11
N SER A 71 -5.12 -6.71 14.31
CA SER A 71 -6.00 -7.82 14.65
C SER A 71 -7.48 -7.44 14.54
N VAL A 72 -8.27 -8.39 14.09
CA VAL A 72 -9.75 -8.31 14.04
C VAL A 72 -10.32 -9.42 14.92
N GLU A 73 -11.19 -9.07 15.83
CA GLU A 73 -11.89 -10.04 16.69
C GLU A 73 -13.41 -9.93 16.48
N ILE A 74 -14.04 -11.06 16.26
CA ILE A 74 -15.51 -11.18 16.10
C ILE A 74 -16.01 -12.25 17.07
N HIS A 75 -16.95 -11.86 17.93
CA HIS A 75 -17.60 -12.79 18.84
C HIS A 75 -19.09 -12.80 18.58
N ASN A 76 -19.63 -13.94 18.18
CA ASN A 76 -21.07 -14.19 18.12
C ASN A 76 -21.47 -15.14 19.24
N PHE A 77 -21.96 -14.59 20.33
CA PHE A 77 -22.30 -15.36 21.53
C PHE A 77 -23.55 -16.21 21.37
N ALA A 78 -23.70 -17.23 22.21
CA ALA A 78 -24.89 -18.04 22.28
C ALA A 78 -26.15 -17.18 22.56
N GLY A 79 -27.26 -17.49 21.90
CA GLY A 79 -28.51 -16.73 21.98
C GLY A 79 -28.62 -15.59 20.97
N TYR A 80 -27.56 -15.28 20.19
CA TYR A 80 -27.66 -14.30 19.11
C TYR A 80 -27.76 -14.98 17.74
N THR A 81 -28.56 -14.41 16.86
CA THR A 81 -28.71 -14.86 15.47
C THR A 81 -28.34 -13.74 14.53
N VAL A 82 -27.52 -14.07 13.52
CA VAL A 82 -27.26 -13.20 12.38
C VAL A 82 -27.95 -13.81 11.17
N GLN A 83 -28.88 -13.07 10.55
CA GLN A 83 -29.67 -13.55 9.44
C GLN A 83 -29.54 -12.58 8.23
N THR A 84 -29.14 -13.08 7.08
CA THR A 84 -29.05 -12.30 5.84
C THR A 84 -29.92 -12.92 4.77
N GLN A 85 -30.65 -12.10 3.97
CA GLN A 85 -31.57 -12.58 2.93
C GLN A 85 -31.14 -12.19 1.50
N GLY A 86 -30.39 -11.11 1.33
CA GLY A 86 -29.98 -10.65 0.01
C GLY A 86 -28.91 -11.52 -0.63
N SER A 87 -28.86 -11.52 -1.97
CA SER A 87 -27.80 -12.21 -2.74
C SER A 87 -26.44 -11.59 -2.44
N GLY A 88 -25.38 -12.41 -2.31
CA GLY A 88 -24.03 -11.98 -1.95
C GLY A 88 -23.88 -11.46 -0.51
N SER A 89 -24.93 -11.60 0.34
CA SER A 89 -24.97 -11.06 1.71
C SER A 89 -24.42 -12.08 2.70
N LYS A 90 -23.20 -11.84 3.19
CA LYS A 90 -22.50 -12.74 4.11
C LYS A 90 -22.92 -12.51 5.56
N GLY A 91 -22.91 -13.57 6.37
CA GLY A 91 -23.26 -13.46 7.79
C GLY A 91 -22.23 -12.63 8.57
N LEU A 92 -21.00 -13.12 8.68
CA LEU A 92 -19.88 -12.44 9.32
C LEU A 92 -18.72 -12.30 8.35
N VAL A 93 -18.15 -11.10 8.25
CA VAL A 93 -16.95 -10.84 7.46
C VAL A 93 -15.88 -10.20 8.34
N GLY A 94 -14.74 -10.86 8.47
CA GLY A 94 -13.55 -10.33 9.15
C GLY A 94 -12.42 -10.16 8.16
N GLN A 95 -11.85 -8.96 8.06
CA GLN A 95 -10.74 -8.69 7.14
C GLN A 95 -9.63 -7.91 7.82
N SER A 96 -8.39 -8.38 7.68
CA SER A 96 -7.21 -7.62 8.02
C SER A 96 -6.30 -7.51 6.80
N ILE A 97 -6.09 -6.30 6.33
CA ILE A 97 -5.41 -6.02 5.06
C ILE A 97 -4.21 -5.10 5.31
N GLY A 98 -3.02 -5.55 4.91
CA GLY A 98 -1.82 -4.71 4.90
C GLY A 98 -1.86 -3.67 3.79
N GLY A 99 -1.31 -2.50 4.01
CA GLY A 99 -1.20 -1.44 3.02
C GLY A 99 -0.12 -1.71 1.97
N GLY A 100 -0.28 -1.20 0.77
CA GLY A 100 0.73 -1.28 -0.27
C GLY A 100 1.97 -0.43 0.03
N GLY A 101 3.15 -0.87 -0.39
CA GLY A 101 4.37 -0.06 -0.35
C GLY A 101 4.32 1.10 -1.34
N GLY A 102 5.00 2.19 -1.03
CA GLY A 102 5.12 3.35 -1.91
C GLY A 102 6.17 3.15 -3.00
N ASN A 103 5.97 3.79 -4.14
CA ASN A 103 6.93 3.77 -5.24
C ASN A 103 8.11 4.69 -4.95
N SER A 104 9.29 4.32 -5.39
CA SER A 104 10.44 5.21 -5.43
C SER A 104 10.57 5.85 -6.81
N GLN A 105 11.25 6.99 -6.86
CA GLN A 105 11.62 7.63 -8.11
C GLN A 105 13.15 7.64 -8.26
N GLY A 106 13.61 7.51 -9.50
CA GLY A 106 15.04 7.55 -9.80
C GLY A 106 15.62 8.96 -9.67
N GLY A 107 16.93 9.04 -9.50
CA GLY A 107 17.66 10.31 -9.59
C GLY A 107 18.10 10.58 -11.04
N THR A 108 17.98 11.83 -11.50
CA THR A 108 18.47 12.28 -12.79
C THR A 108 19.58 13.29 -12.58
N VAL A 109 20.70 13.12 -13.28
CA VAL A 109 21.81 14.08 -13.27
C VAL A 109 21.95 14.69 -14.65
N TYR A 110 21.87 16.01 -14.73
CA TYR A 110 22.18 16.77 -15.93
C TYR A 110 23.51 17.51 -15.73
N LEU A 111 24.44 17.28 -16.63
CA LEU A 111 25.70 18.03 -16.71
C LEU A 111 25.71 18.79 -18.02
N GLY A 112 25.63 20.09 -17.95
CA GLY A 112 25.80 20.97 -19.10
C GLY A 112 27.21 21.59 -19.08
N VAL A 113 27.97 21.45 -20.15
CA VAL A 113 29.26 22.10 -20.30
C VAL A 113 29.18 23.03 -21.51
N GLY A 114 29.31 24.31 -21.23
CA GLY A 114 29.38 25.36 -22.27
C GLY A 114 30.77 25.96 -22.33
N ALA A 115 31.72 25.32 -23.01
CA ALA A 115 32.99 25.92 -23.38
C ALA A 115 33.73 25.12 -24.44
N SER A 116 34.48 25.80 -25.24
CA SER A 116 35.22 25.36 -26.45
C SER A 116 36.51 24.54 -26.21
N SER A 117 36.64 23.89 -25.07
CA SER A 117 37.77 22.98 -24.80
C SER A 117 37.29 21.76 -24.02
N VAL A 118 37.87 20.64 -24.31
CA VAL A 118 37.55 19.28 -23.85
C VAL A 118 37.12 19.23 -22.39
N SER A 119 35.87 18.87 -22.15
CA SER A 119 35.36 18.60 -20.83
C SER A 119 34.72 17.21 -20.80
N GLY A 120 35.17 16.38 -19.89
CA GLY A 120 34.54 15.09 -19.57
C GLY A 120 33.55 15.29 -18.42
N SER A 121 32.32 14.85 -18.61
CA SER A 121 31.34 14.82 -17.53
C SER A 121 30.96 13.38 -17.20
N MET A 122 30.96 13.03 -15.93
CA MET A 122 30.48 11.75 -15.46
C MET A 122 29.25 11.99 -14.61
N SER A 123 28.14 11.43 -15.03
CA SER A 123 26.87 11.47 -14.26
C SER A 123 26.50 10.09 -13.78
N LEU A 124 26.23 9.96 -12.49
CA LEU A 124 25.75 8.73 -11.87
C LEU A 124 24.40 8.99 -11.21
N GLY A 125 23.34 8.55 -11.86
CA GLY A 125 22.02 8.48 -11.25
C GLY A 125 21.85 7.11 -10.56
N VAL A 126 21.40 7.09 -9.34
CA VAL A 126 21.09 5.87 -8.61
C VAL A 126 19.59 5.81 -8.38
N GLY A 127 18.96 4.70 -8.81
CA GLY A 127 17.58 4.40 -8.51
C GLY A 127 17.41 4.13 -7.02
N ALA A 128 16.22 4.36 -6.50
CA ALA A 128 15.90 4.05 -5.12
C ALA A 128 14.97 2.83 -5.02
N ILE A 129 14.94 2.22 -3.85
CA ILE A 129 14.15 1.02 -3.58
C ILE A 129 12.70 1.40 -3.29
N GLY A 130 11.74 0.67 -3.87
CA GLY A 130 10.32 0.79 -3.52
C GLY A 130 10.09 0.38 -2.07
N GLY A 131 9.01 0.88 -1.48
CA GLY A 131 8.62 0.51 -0.13
C GLY A 131 8.10 -0.92 -0.03
N SER A 132 8.27 -1.55 1.12
CA SER A 132 7.65 -2.85 1.40
C SER A 132 6.13 -2.71 1.61
N GLY A 133 5.37 -3.74 1.27
CA GLY A 133 3.97 -3.83 1.71
C GLY A 133 3.87 -4.12 3.20
N GLY A 134 2.74 -3.78 3.79
CA GLY A 134 2.39 -4.15 5.15
C GLY A 134 1.85 -5.58 5.24
N ASN A 135 1.88 -6.16 6.43
CA ASN A 135 1.32 -7.48 6.68
C ASN A 135 -0.19 -7.40 6.99
N GLY A 136 -0.93 -8.45 6.67
CA GLY A 136 -2.24 -8.67 7.26
C GLY A 136 -2.11 -9.08 8.72
N GLY A 137 -3.02 -8.62 9.56
CA GLY A 137 -3.06 -8.98 10.99
C GLY A 137 -3.83 -10.27 11.24
N THR A 138 -3.84 -10.70 12.50
CA THR A 138 -4.57 -11.90 12.95
C THR A 138 -6.07 -11.65 12.96
N ILE A 139 -6.83 -12.65 12.54
CA ILE A 139 -8.28 -12.64 12.66
C ILE A 139 -8.71 -13.77 13.60
N TYR A 140 -9.48 -13.40 14.62
CA TYR A 140 -10.04 -14.32 15.58
C TYR A 140 -11.56 -14.23 15.56
N ALA A 141 -12.23 -15.36 15.38
CA ALA A 141 -13.68 -15.41 15.38
C ALA A 141 -14.18 -16.52 16.31
N GLU A 142 -15.02 -16.16 17.28
CA GLU A 142 -15.76 -17.11 18.12
C GLU A 142 -17.23 -17.13 17.70
N GLN A 143 -17.72 -18.31 17.40
CA GLN A 143 -19.05 -18.52 16.89
C GLN A 143 -19.83 -19.48 17.80
N TYR A 144 -20.64 -18.96 18.69
CA TYR A 144 -21.55 -19.72 19.57
C TYR A 144 -23.00 -19.46 19.23
N GLY A 145 -23.33 -18.35 18.59
CA GLY A 145 -24.66 -18.00 18.14
C GLY A 145 -25.06 -18.71 16.84
N ARG A 146 -26.11 -18.24 16.22
CA ARG A 146 -26.64 -18.78 14.95
C ARG A 146 -26.30 -17.83 13.79
N ILE A 147 -25.94 -18.39 12.65
CA ILE A 147 -25.79 -17.63 11.41
C ILE A 147 -26.62 -18.31 10.34
N GLU A 148 -27.48 -17.55 9.67
CA GLU A 148 -28.33 -18.00 8.59
C GLU A 148 -28.20 -17.05 7.39
N THR A 149 -27.80 -17.60 6.24
CA THR A 149 -27.74 -16.86 4.98
C THR A 149 -28.67 -17.51 3.98
N PHE A 150 -29.61 -16.75 3.42
CA PHE A 150 -30.63 -17.25 2.49
C PHE A 150 -30.42 -16.81 1.05
N GLY A 151 -29.60 -15.78 0.80
CA GLY A 151 -29.30 -15.31 -0.53
C GLY A 151 -28.37 -16.23 -1.32
N GLY A 152 -28.43 -16.21 -2.64
CA GLY A 152 -27.42 -16.85 -3.48
C GLY A 152 -26.03 -16.24 -3.24
N GLU A 153 -24.97 -17.03 -3.37
CA GLU A 153 -23.57 -16.60 -3.17
C GLU A 153 -23.28 -15.96 -1.79
N SER A 154 -24.02 -16.39 -0.78
CA SER A 154 -23.95 -15.84 0.58
C SER A 154 -23.30 -16.82 1.54
N ASP A 155 -22.07 -16.52 1.96
CA ASP A 155 -21.32 -17.32 2.92
C ASP A 155 -21.74 -16.99 4.36
N GLY A 156 -21.75 -17.98 5.26
CA GLY A 156 -22.00 -17.75 6.68
C GLY A 156 -20.89 -16.93 7.34
N VAL A 157 -19.62 -17.31 7.11
CA VAL A 157 -18.44 -16.64 7.68
C VAL A 157 -17.35 -16.53 6.64
N VAL A 158 -16.77 -15.34 6.51
CA VAL A 158 -15.61 -15.06 5.67
C VAL A 158 -14.52 -14.38 6.50
N LEU A 159 -13.33 -14.98 6.59
CA LEU A 159 -12.20 -14.43 7.30
C LEU A 159 -11.00 -14.32 6.34
N GLN A 160 -10.46 -13.11 6.19
CA GLN A 160 -9.38 -12.83 5.24
C GLN A 160 -8.28 -12.00 5.86
N SER A 161 -7.06 -12.57 5.92
CA SER A 161 -5.84 -11.83 6.26
C SER A 161 -4.99 -11.71 5.00
N ILE A 162 -4.79 -10.48 4.53
CA ILE A 162 -4.15 -10.18 3.25
C ILE A 162 -2.97 -9.26 3.47
N GLY A 163 -1.78 -9.66 3.03
CA GLY A 163 -0.61 -8.78 2.98
C GLY A 163 -0.70 -7.78 1.84
N GLY A 164 -0.19 -6.59 2.02
CA GLY A 164 -0.09 -5.58 0.98
C GLY A 164 1.03 -5.87 -0.01
N GLY A 165 0.90 -5.36 -1.23
CA GLY A 165 1.95 -5.43 -2.25
C GLY A 165 3.11 -4.48 -1.96
N GLY A 166 4.33 -4.85 -2.36
CA GLY A 166 5.47 -3.93 -2.35
C GLY A 166 5.33 -2.82 -3.40
N GLY A 167 6.05 -1.72 -3.20
CA GLY A 167 6.14 -0.64 -4.16
C GLY A 167 7.17 -0.90 -5.26
N VAL A 168 7.15 -0.06 -6.29
CA VAL A 168 8.07 -0.15 -7.43
C VAL A 168 9.35 0.61 -7.16
N GLY A 169 10.50 0.00 -7.48
CA GLY A 169 11.80 0.66 -7.47
C GLY A 169 11.90 1.74 -8.56
N GLY A 170 12.60 2.85 -8.27
CA GLY A 170 12.83 3.90 -9.23
C GLY A 170 13.82 3.49 -10.35
N SER A 171 13.45 3.76 -11.59
CA SER A 171 14.35 3.57 -12.72
C SER A 171 15.33 4.74 -12.85
N ARG A 172 16.46 4.48 -13.48
CA ARG A 172 17.53 5.43 -13.74
C ARG A 172 17.45 5.92 -15.18
N GLY A 173 17.46 7.23 -15.37
CA GLY A 173 17.72 7.85 -16.67
C GLY A 173 19.17 8.30 -16.77
N ASN A 174 19.92 7.79 -17.73
CA ASN A 174 21.24 8.31 -18.08
C ASN A 174 21.16 8.99 -19.45
N ASP A 175 21.22 10.30 -19.46
CA ASP A 175 21.45 11.04 -20.69
C ASP A 175 22.88 11.55 -20.70
N ALA A 176 23.72 10.89 -21.49
CA ALA A 176 25.03 11.40 -21.84
C ALA A 176 24.94 12.03 -23.22
N SER A 177 24.83 13.34 -23.29
CA SER A 177 24.94 14.08 -24.53
C SER A 177 26.35 14.64 -24.65
N SER A 178 27.18 14.07 -25.52
CA SER A 178 28.45 14.68 -25.95
C SER A 178 28.17 15.60 -27.14
N HIS A 179 28.28 16.91 -26.96
CA HIS A 179 28.34 17.86 -28.06
C HIS A 179 29.82 18.02 -28.46
N LYS A 180 30.17 17.52 -29.64
CA LYS A 180 31.38 17.98 -30.35
C LYS A 180 31.04 19.33 -30.96
N GLY A 181 31.59 20.40 -30.42
CA GLY A 181 31.64 21.66 -31.13
C GLY A 181 32.56 21.55 -32.37
N LEU A 182 32.05 21.99 -33.50
CA LEU A 182 32.82 22.26 -34.70
C LEU A 182 33.68 23.55 -34.52
#